data_d68ad74fee2ce31450f5ab298d6a3f96
#
_entry.id   d68ad74fee2ce31450f5ab298d6a3f96
#
_cell.length_a   1.000
_cell.length_b   1.000
_cell.length_c   1.000
_cell.angle_alpha   90.00
_cell.angle_beta   90.00
_cell.angle_gamma   90.00
#
_symmetry.space_group_name_H-M   'P 1'
#
loop_
_entity.id
_entity.type
_entity.pdbx_description
1 polymer ?
#
loop_
_entity_poly.entity_id
_entity_poly.type
_entity_poly.pdbx_seq_one_letter_code
_entity_poly.pdbx_strand_id
1 'polypeptide(L)'
;MEWYVVLLIVLATIAAMEWVAWASHKYIMHGFGWGWHRDHHEPHDGFFERNDLYALVGAGISISMFALGSPLVMGSLIPGQPWEPGTWIGLGILGYGIIYTLIHDGLVHQRWFRWVPKKGYAKRLVQAHKLHHATLSKGGGVSFGFVVARDPAALKQELRRQRKSGIAVMREALEET
;
A
#
# COMPACT_ATOMS: atom_id res chain seq x y z
N MET A 1 9.18 -16.16 24.49
CA MET A 1 7.72 -15.90 24.30
C MET A 1 7.03 -17.19 23.87
N GLU A 2 5.80 -17.44 24.31
CA GLU A 2 5.02 -18.63 23.90
C GLU A 2 4.67 -18.57 22.40
N TRP A 3 4.73 -19.73 21.71
CA TRP A 3 4.56 -19.77 20.24
C TRP A 3 3.23 -19.20 19.73
N TYR A 4 2.13 -19.40 20.49
CA TYR A 4 0.81 -18.84 20.13
C TYR A 4 0.75 -17.31 20.25
N VAL A 5 1.51 -16.72 21.19
CA VAL A 5 1.65 -15.26 21.31
C VAL A 5 2.44 -14.71 20.12
N VAL A 6 3.51 -15.40 19.74
CA VAL A 6 4.29 -15.08 18.53
C VAL A 6 3.38 -15.08 17.29
N LEU A 7 2.63 -16.16 17.08
CA LEU A 7 1.72 -16.28 15.95
C LEU A 7 0.67 -15.15 15.96
N LEU A 8 0.11 -14.84 17.13
CA LEU A 8 -0.86 -13.74 17.27
C LEU A 8 -0.24 -12.40 16.88
N ILE A 9 0.97 -12.08 17.35
CA ILE A 9 1.66 -10.82 17.02
C ILE A 9 1.89 -10.72 15.50
N VAL A 10 2.41 -11.78 14.87
CA VAL A 10 2.69 -11.79 13.44
C VAL A 10 1.39 -11.58 12.64
N LEU A 11 0.34 -12.35 12.92
CA LEU A 11 -0.92 -12.25 12.20
C LEU A 11 -1.63 -10.91 12.43
N ALA A 12 -1.64 -10.41 13.67
CA ALA A 12 -2.20 -9.11 13.99
C ALA A 12 -1.42 -7.98 13.29
N THR A 13 -0.09 -8.09 13.21
CA THR A 13 0.74 -7.12 12.48
C THR A 13 0.43 -7.15 10.98
N ILE A 14 0.36 -8.33 10.36
CA ILE A 14 -0.01 -8.46 8.94
C ILE A 14 -1.38 -7.81 8.68
N ALA A 15 -2.37 -8.07 9.52
CA ALA A 15 -3.70 -7.47 9.37
C ALA A 15 -3.68 -5.94 9.56
N ALA A 16 -2.95 -5.44 10.56
CA ALA A 16 -2.81 -4.02 10.81
C ALA A 16 -2.09 -3.29 9.67
N MET A 17 -1.12 -3.95 9.03
CA MET A 17 -0.36 -3.37 7.91
C MET A 17 -1.23 -3.06 6.68
N GLU A 18 -2.32 -3.77 6.42
CA GLU A 18 -3.26 -3.39 5.35
C GLU A 18 -3.89 -2.01 5.64
N TRP A 19 -4.25 -1.76 6.91
CA TRP A 19 -4.78 -0.46 7.32
C TRP A 19 -3.70 0.64 7.26
N VAL A 20 -2.48 0.35 7.69
CA VAL A 20 -1.34 1.28 7.59
C VAL A 20 -1.04 1.59 6.12
N ALA A 21 -1.01 0.59 5.25
CA ALA A 21 -0.78 0.74 3.83
C ALA A 21 -1.90 1.56 3.16
N TRP A 22 -3.17 1.30 3.49
CA TRP A 22 -4.31 2.10 3.04
C TRP A 22 -4.18 3.57 3.46
N ALA A 23 -3.86 3.83 4.73
CA ALA A 23 -3.70 5.18 5.24
C ALA A 23 -2.50 5.90 4.60
N SER A 24 -1.37 5.21 4.49
CA SER A 24 -0.16 5.74 3.82
C SER A 24 -0.44 6.05 2.35
N HIS A 25 -1.11 5.17 1.63
CA HIS A 25 -1.48 5.37 0.24
C HIS A 25 -2.37 6.61 0.08
N LYS A 26 -3.43 6.72 0.89
CA LYS A 26 -4.39 7.80 0.80
C LYS A 26 -3.84 9.16 1.25
N TYR A 27 -3.09 9.22 2.36
CA TYR A 27 -2.72 10.49 2.99
C TYR A 27 -1.27 10.89 2.74
N ILE A 28 -0.36 9.94 2.55
CA ILE A 28 1.04 10.21 2.27
C ILE A 28 1.28 10.18 0.76
N MET A 29 1.05 9.06 0.08
CA MET A 29 1.34 8.89 -1.34
C MET A 29 0.48 9.81 -2.21
N HIS A 30 -0.82 9.89 -1.95
CA HIS A 30 -1.73 10.88 -2.54
C HIS A 30 -1.75 12.22 -1.78
N GLY A 31 -0.83 12.43 -0.85
CA GLY A 31 -0.60 13.66 -0.08
C GLY A 31 0.69 14.35 -0.49
N PHE A 32 1.52 14.63 0.51
CA PHE A 32 2.82 15.29 0.31
C PHE A 32 3.85 14.41 -0.41
N GLY A 33 3.70 13.10 -0.38
CA GLY A 33 4.56 12.12 -1.06
C GLY A 33 4.22 11.89 -2.54
N TRP A 34 3.26 12.63 -3.12
CA TRP A 34 2.83 12.47 -4.50
C TRP A 34 3.98 12.47 -5.52
N GLY A 35 5.06 13.20 -5.26
CA GLY A 35 6.22 13.25 -6.12
C GLY A 35 6.91 11.88 -6.37
N TRP A 36 6.78 10.93 -5.42
CA TRP A 36 7.26 9.56 -5.60
C TRP A 36 6.19 8.62 -6.16
N HIS A 37 4.91 8.94 -5.97
CA HIS A 37 3.79 8.08 -6.35
C HIS A 37 3.23 8.39 -7.74
N ARG A 38 3.53 9.58 -8.27
CA ARG A 38 2.97 10.07 -9.53
C ARG A 38 3.32 9.19 -10.73
N ASP A 39 4.59 8.76 -10.84
CA ASP A 39 5.05 7.92 -11.95
C ASP A 39 4.37 6.54 -11.96
N HIS A 40 3.92 6.07 -10.79
CA HIS A 40 3.11 4.86 -10.68
C HIS A 40 1.72 5.00 -11.33
N HIS A 41 1.19 6.22 -11.44
CA HIS A 41 -0.07 6.53 -12.13
C HIS A 41 0.10 6.90 -13.59
N GLU A 42 1.34 7.12 -14.05
CA GLU A 42 1.66 7.52 -15.43
C GLU A 42 2.33 6.35 -16.17
N PRO A 43 2.11 6.19 -17.49
CA PRO A 43 2.84 5.21 -18.27
C PRO A 43 4.35 5.51 -18.24
N HIS A 44 5.15 4.50 -17.98
CA HIS A 44 6.63 4.60 -18.02
C HIS A 44 7.24 3.31 -18.59
N ASP A 45 8.44 3.41 -19.15
CA ASP A 45 9.12 2.29 -19.82
C ASP A 45 10.08 1.51 -18.91
N GLY A 46 10.31 1.98 -17.67
CA GLY A 46 11.22 1.36 -16.71
C GLY A 46 10.58 0.22 -15.93
N PHE A 47 11.40 -0.73 -15.49
CA PHE A 47 10.96 -1.75 -14.52
C PHE A 47 10.82 -1.18 -13.11
N PHE A 48 11.68 -0.23 -12.73
CA PHE A 48 11.65 0.44 -11.44
C PHE A 48 10.94 1.78 -11.51
N GLU A 49 10.17 2.09 -10.48
CA GLU A 49 9.43 3.31 -10.29
C GLU A 49 9.93 4.05 -9.04
N ARG A 50 9.75 5.37 -8.98
CA ARG A 50 9.98 6.11 -7.72
C ARG A 50 9.08 5.64 -6.59
N ASN A 51 7.92 5.12 -6.94
CA ASN A 51 6.99 4.49 -6.02
C ASN A 51 7.63 3.33 -5.23
N ASP A 52 8.63 2.63 -5.80
CA ASP A 52 9.34 1.54 -5.12
C ASP A 52 10.10 2.01 -3.87
N LEU A 53 10.38 3.32 -3.74
CA LEU A 53 10.99 3.90 -2.54
C LEU A 53 10.11 3.70 -1.30
N TYR A 54 8.79 3.62 -1.44
CA TYR A 54 7.91 3.32 -0.32
C TYR A 54 8.10 1.89 0.20
N ALA A 55 8.41 0.93 -0.68
CA ALA A 55 8.76 -0.43 -0.29
C ALA A 55 10.08 -0.46 0.52
N LEU A 56 11.07 0.38 0.13
CA LEU A 56 12.32 0.53 0.89
C LEU A 56 12.08 1.14 2.26
N VAL A 57 11.17 2.11 2.40
CA VAL A 57 10.77 2.66 3.71
C VAL A 57 10.15 1.55 4.57
N GLY A 58 9.23 0.77 4.04
CA GLY A 58 8.63 -0.37 4.74
C GLY A 58 9.66 -1.42 5.16
N ALA A 59 10.61 -1.76 4.28
CA ALA A 59 11.70 -2.67 4.57
C ALA A 59 12.60 -2.11 5.69
N GLY A 60 12.93 -0.82 5.66
CA GLY A 60 13.71 -0.15 6.71
C GLY A 60 13.03 -0.21 8.08
N ILE A 61 11.72 0.00 8.13
CA ILE A 61 10.94 -0.14 9.38
C ILE A 61 10.98 -1.61 9.86
N SER A 62 10.78 -2.59 8.98
CA SER A 62 10.87 -4.01 9.32
C SER A 62 12.23 -4.37 9.90
N ILE A 63 13.32 -3.95 9.23
CA ILE A 63 14.69 -4.17 9.69
C ILE A 63 14.94 -3.52 11.05
N SER A 64 14.44 -2.30 11.27
CA SER A 64 14.54 -1.62 12.56
C SER A 64 13.83 -2.38 13.68
N MET A 65 12.65 -2.95 13.41
CA MET A 65 11.93 -3.79 14.37
C MET A 65 12.71 -5.08 14.68
N PHE A 66 13.30 -5.74 13.68
CA PHE A 66 14.18 -6.88 13.88
C PHE A 66 15.40 -6.51 14.75
N ALA A 67 16.03 -5.38 14.49
CA ALA A 67 17.17 -4.91 15.26
C ALA A 67 16.83 -4.68 16.72
N LEU A 68 15.70 -4.02 16.99
CA LEU A 68 15.20 -3.77 18.36
C LEU A 68 14.84 -5.06 19.10
N GLY A 69 14.40 -6.09 18.42
CA GLY A 69 14.05 -7.39 18.99
C GLY A 69 15.22 -8.37 19.10
N SER A 70 16.35 -8.07 18.46
CA SER A 70 17.49 -8.98 18.36
C SER A 70 18.43 -8.86 19.55
N PRO A 71 18.72 -9.95 20.29
CA PRO A 71 19.78 -9.97 21.32
C PRO A 71 21.18 -9.73 20.72
N LEU A 72 21.38 -10.04 19.45
CA LEU A 72 22.64 -9.80 18.76
C LEU A 72 22.91 -8.31 18.54
N VAL A 73 21.87 -7.51 18.31
CA VAL A 73 21.99 -6.07 18.08
C VAL A 73 21.89 -5.32 19.41
N MET A 74 20.81 -5.57 20.14
CA MET A 74 20.58 -4.96 21.45
C MET A 74 21.46 -5.64 22.52
N GLY A 75 22.18 -4.87 23.28
CA GLY A 75 23.13 -5.37 24.28
C GLY A 75 24.56 -5.62 23.74
N SER A 76 24.72 -5.99 22.45
CA SER A 76 26.03 -6.21 21.85
C SER A 76 26.54 -5.00 21.06
N LEU A 77 25.68 -4.43 20.19
CA LEU A 77 26.02 -3.27 19.35
C LEU A 77 25.40 -1.98 19.85
N ILE A 78 24.20 -2.07 20.42
CA ILE A 78 23.47 -0.94 20.99
C ILE A 78 23.19 -1.24 22.47
N PRO A 79 23.56 -0.35 23.41
CA PRO A 79 23.26 -0.56 24.84
C PRO A 79 21.76 -0.68 25.09
N GLY A 80 21.35 -1.71 25.82
CA GLY A 80 19.95 -1.96 26.17
C GLY A 80 19.56 -3.43 26.13
N GLN A 81 18.34 -3.71 26.54
CA GLN A 81 17.75 -5.05 26.45
C GLN A 81 16.93 -5.20 25.15
N PRO A 82 16.96 -6.38 24.50
CA PRO A 82 16.17 -6.63 23.33
C PRO A 82 14.67 -6.56 23.66
N TRP A 83 13.93 -5.88 22.82
CA TRP A 83 12.47 -5.86 22.88
C TRP A 83 11.92 -7.00 22.02
N GLU A 84 11.82 -8.18 22.60
CA GLU A 84 11.47 -9.42 21.89
C GLU A 84 10.25 -9.31 20.94
N PRO A 85 9.13 -8.59 21.26
CA PRO A 85 8.04 -8.41 20.33
C PRO A 85 8.44 -7.72 19.01
N GLY A 86 9.50 -6.90 19.02
CA GLY A 86 10.01 -6.22 17.82
C GLY A 86 10.37 -7.19 16.71
N THR A 87 11.01 -8.33 17.02
CA THR A 87 11.31 -9.38 16.03
C THR A 87 10.07 -9.87 15.32
N TRP A 88 8.99 -10.13 16.04
CA TRP A 88 7.75 -10.70 15.51
C TRP A 88 6.91 -9.65 14.77
N ILE A 89 6.94 -8.41 15.22
CA ILE A 89 6.37 -7.26 14.50
C ILE A 89 7.13 -7.06 13.18
N GLY A 90 8.46 -7.06 13.20
CA GLY A 90 9.29 -7.01 12.00
C GLY A 90 8.94 -8.11 11.00
N LEU A 91 8.76 -9.35 11.48
CA LEU A 91 8.33 -10.47 10.66
C LEU A 91 6.92 -10.26 10.06
N GLY A 92 6.00 -9.71 10.83
CA GLY A 92 4.66 -9.36 10.34
C GLY A 92 4.69 -8.29 9.26
N ILE A 93 5.51 -7.24 9.41
CA ILE A 93 5.71 -6.19 8.40
C ILE A 93 6.32 -6.78 7.13
N LEU A 94 7.36 -7.62 7.25
CA LEU A 94 7.98 -8.32 6.12
C LEU A 94 6.96 -9.22 5.40
N GLY A 95 6.19 -9.99 6.17
CA GLY A 95 5.14 -10.87 5.63
C GLY A 95 4.10 -10.09 4.82
N TYR A 96 3.64 -8.95 5.35
CA TYR A 96 2.74 -8.06 4.61
C TYR A 96 3.43 -7.49 3.36
N GLY A 97 4.68 -7.06 3.45
CA GLY A 97 5.46 -6.57 2.29
C GLY A 97 5.53 -7.59 1.16
N ILE A 98 5.74 -8.87 1.47
CA ILE A 98 5.71 -9.97 0.48
C ILE A 98 4.32 -10.11 -0.13
N ILE A 99 3.25 -10.11 0.68
CA ILE A 99 1.87 -10.18 0.21
C ILE A 99 1.55 -9.00 -0.71
N TYR A 100 1.91 -7.78 -0.28
CA TYR A 100 1.75 -6.56 -1.06
C TYR A 100 2.44 -6.69 -2.43
N THR A 101 3.70 -7.05 -2.45
CA THR A 101 4.50 -7.17 -3.67
C THR A 101 3.94 -8.22 -4.63
N LEU A 102 3.52 -9.38 -4.13
CA LEU A 102 2.91 -10.43 -4.95
C LEU A 102 1.56 -10.00 -5.55
N ILE A 103 0.73 -9.29 -4.77
CA ILE A 103 -0.59 -8.86 -5.22
C ILE A 103 -0.50 -7.59 -6.06
N HIS A 104 0.12 -6.54 -5.55
CA HIS A 104 0.17 -5.23 -6.19
C HIS A 104 1.05 -5.26 -7.44
N ASP A 105 2.33 -5.60 -7.29
CA ASP A 105 3.27 -5.57 -8.41
C ASP A 105 3.12 -6.80 -9.31
N GLY A 106 2.96 -7.98 -8.70
CA GLY A 106 2.86 -9.24 -9.44
C GLY A 106 1.54 -9.41 -10.16
N LEU A 107 0.42 -9.40 -9.42
CA LEU A 107 -0.90 -9.71 -9.98
C LEU A 107 -1.56 -8.49 -10.65
N VAL A 108 -1.55 -7.34 -10.00
CA VAL A 108 -2.30 -6.16 -10.46
C VAL A 108 -1.55 -5.41 -11.54
N HIS A 109 -0.29 -5.05 -11.33
CA HIS A 109 0.58 -4.39 -12.31
C HIS A 109 1.25 -5.34 -13.29
N GLN A 110 1.15 -6.67 -13.05
CA GLN A 110 1.68 -7.72 -13.94
C GLN A 110 3.19 -7.56 -14.22
N ARG A 111 3.96 -7.01 -13.28
CA ARG A 111 5.41 -6.83 -13.42
C ARG A 111 6.13 -8.17 -13.60
N TRP A 112 5.59 -9.25 -12.98
CA TRP A 112 6.17 -10.61 -13.07
C TRP A 112 5.20 -11.65 -13.57
N PHE A 113 3.89 -11.54 -13.22
CA PHE A 113 2.86 -12.51 -13.59
C PHE A 113 2.06 -11.99 -14.80
N ARG A 114 2.13 -12.68 -15.92
CA ARG A 114 1.31 -12.38 -17.10
C ARG A 114 -0.04 -13.10 -17.05
N TRP A 115 -0.66 -13.12 -15.87
CA TRP A 115 -1.95 -13.76 -15.65
C TRP A 115 -3.02 -12.75 -15.27
N VAL A 116 -4.10 -12.70 -16.07
CA VAL A 116 -5.25 -11.84 -15.82
C VAL A 116 -6.40 -12.66 -15.24
N PRO A 117 -6.78 -12.45 -13.97
CA PRO A 117 -7.86 -13.21 -13.35
C PRO A 117 -9.22 -12.86 -13.99
N LYS A 118 -9.95 -13.89 -14.43
CA LYS A 118 -11.26 -13.73 -15.10
C LYS A 118 -12.44 -13.76 -14.13
N LYS A 119 -12.28 -14.26 -12.90
CA LYS A 119 -13.34 -14.43 -11.90
C LYS A 119 -12.78 -14.36 -10.46
N GLY A 120 -13.66 -14.29 -9.49
CA GLY A 120 -13.33 -14.36 -8.06
C GLY A 120 -12.69 -13.10 -7.50
N TYR A 121 -12.13 -13.21 -6.30
CA TYR A 121 -11.58 -12.09 -5.56
C TYR A 121 -10.36 -11.46 -6.22
N ALA A 122 -9.50 -12.26 -6.85
CA ALA A 122 -8.36 -11.74 -7.60
C ALA A 122 -8.77 -10.78 -8.74
N LYS A 123 -9.85 -11.10 -9.48
CA LYS A 123 -10.43 -10.17 -10.47
C LYS A 123 -10.90 -8.88 -9.80
N ARG A 124 -11.53 -8.97 -8.64
CA ARG A 124 -12.03 -7.80 -7.89
C ARG A 124 -10.87 -6.90 -7.48
N LEU A 125 -9.76 -7.45 -6.97
CA LEU A 125 -8.53 -6.70 -6.64
C LEU A 125 -8.01 -5.92 -7.85
N VAL A 126 -7.81 -6.60 -8.98
CA VAL A 126 -7.34 -5.97 -10.23
C VAL A 126 -8.29 -4.87 -10.69
N GLN A 127 -9.60 -5.09 -10.62
CA GLN A 127 -10.58 -4.09 -11.04
C GLN A 127 -10.61 -2.87 -10.11
N ALA A 128 -10.54 -3.07 -8.81
CA ALA A 128 -10.53 -1.99 -7.82
C ALA A 128 -9.28 -1.11 -7.99
N HIS A 129 -8.12 -1.72 -8.20
CA HIS A 129 -6.87 -1.00 -8.41
C HIS A 129 -6.83 -0.28 -9.78
N LYS A 130 -7.35 -0.89 -10.85
CA LYS A 130 -7.51 -0.20 -12.14
C LYS A 130 -8.43 1.03 -12.05
N LEU A 131 -9.46 0.99 -11.20
CA LEU A 131 -10.31 2.16 -10.92
C LEU A 131 -9.57 3.23 -10.12
N HIS A 132 -8.65 2.83 -9.23
CA HIS A 132 -7.73 3.74 -8.56
C HIS A 132 -6.85 4.48 -9.57
N HIS A 133 -6.19 3.76 -10.47
CA HIS A 133 -5.36 4.32 -11.55
C HIS A 133 -6.14 5.08 -12.64
N ALA A 134 -7.46 5.02 -12.64
CA ALA A 134 -8.26 5.83 -13.58
C ALA A 134 -8.20 7.34 -13.26
N THR A 135 -7.55 7.73 -12.17
CA THR A 135 -7.27 9.11 -11.79
C THR A 135 -5.76 9.35 -11.87
N LEU A 136 -5.33 10.23 -12.78
CA LEU A 136 -3.92 10.58 -12.98
C LEU A 136 -3.46 11.74 -12.09
N SER A 137 -4.35 12.29 -11.27
CA SER A 137 -4.06 13.40 -10.38
C SER A 137 -3.95 12.95 -8.93
N LYS A 138 -3.31 13.79 -8.12
CA LYS A 138 -3.18 13.60 -6.67
C LYS A 138 -4.52 13.41 -5.97
N GLY A 139 -5.57 14.10 -6.40
CA GLY A 139 -6.91 14.04 -5.82
C GLY A 139 -7.89 13.24 -6.67
N GLY A 140 -9.04 12.87 -6.08
CA GLY A 140 -10.13 12.20 -6.80
C GLY A 140 -9.94 10.69 -6.98
N GLY A 141 -8.94 10.10 -6.34
CA GLY A 141 -8.74 8.64 -6.34
C GLY A 141 -9.77 7.89 -5.50
N VAL A 142 -10.01 6.63 -5.86
CA VAL A 142 -10.84 5.69 -5.11
C VAL A 142 -10.04 4.42 -4.83
N SER A 143 -10.42 3.62 -3.82
CA SER A 143 -9.78 2.30 -3.56
C SER A 143 -8.28 2.35 -3.24
N PHE A 144 -7.94 2.82 -2.05
CA PHE A 144 -6.55 2.94 -1.60
C PHE A 144 -6.01 1.67 -0.91
N GLY A 145 -6.83 0.62 -0.72
CA GLY A 145 -6.38 -0.68 -0.17
C GLY A 145 -5.70 -1.54 -1.22
N PHE A 146 -4.87 -2.48 -0.75
CA PHE A 146 -4.08 -3.36 -1.62
C PHE A 146 -4.55 -4.81 -1.57
N VAL A 147 -4.88 -5.32 -0.39
CA VAL A 147 -5.34 -6.70 -0.17
C VAL A 147 -6.85 -6.74 0.01
N VAL A 148 -7.43 -5.69 0.58
CA VAL A 148 -8.87 -5.55 0.77
C VAL A 148 -9.48 -4.68 -0.34
N ALA A 149 -10.19 -5.31 -1.28
CA ALA A 149 -10.85 -4.63 -2.39
C ALA A 149 -12.33 -4.37 -2.09
N ARG A 150 -12.75 -3.12 -2.24
CA ARG A 150 -14.17 -2.73 -2.25
C ARG A 150 -14.85 -3.21 -3.55
N ASP A 151 -16.17 -3.21 -3.56
CA ASP A 151 -16.93 -3.59 -4.77
C ASP A 151 -16.63 -2.65 -5.95
N PRO A 152 -16.20 -3.18 -7.11
CA PRO A 152 -15.86 -2.35 -8.26
C PRO A 152 -17.03 -1.53 -8.83
N ALA A 153 -18.28 -1.99 -8.68
CA ALA A 153 -19.44 -1.23 -9.11
C ALA A 153 -19.66 0.02 -8.23
N ALA A 154 -19.51 -0.14 -6.92
CA ALA A 154 -19.57 0.97 -5.97
C ALA A 154 -18.44 1.98 -6.20
N LEU A 155 -17.20 1.49 -6.42
CA LEU A 155 -16.04 2.33 -6.73
C LEU A 155 -16.22 3.13 -8.02
N LYS A 156 -16.77 2.50 -9.07
CA LYS A 156 -17.07 3.17 -10.33
C LYS A 156 -18.12 4.28 -10.16
N GLN A 157 -19.12 4.04 -9.32
CA GLN A 157 -20.12 5.06 -9.01
C GLN A 157 -19.52 6.23 -8.23
N GLU A 158 -18.67 5.95 -7.24
CA GLU A 158 -17.94 6.96 -6.46
C GLU A 158 -17.05 7.81 -7.36
N LEU A 159 -16.25 7.19 -8.23
CA LEU A 159 -15.40 7.88 -9.20
C LEU A 159 -16.20 8.80 -10.15
N ARG A 160 -17.38 8.33 -10.62
CA ARG A 160 -18.27 9.15 -11.44
C ARG A 160 -18.81 10.36 -10.69
N ARG A 161 -19.16 10.21 -9.41
CA ARG A 161 -19.64 11.33 -8.56
C ARG A 161 -18.53 12.36 -8.37
N GLN A 162 -17.32 11.94 -8.03
CA GLN A 162 -16.19 12.84 -7.85
C GLN A 162 -15.85 13.62 -9.12
N ARG A 163 -15.87 12.97 -10.29
CA ARG A 163 -15.65 13.65 -11.59
C ARG A 163 -16.73 14.68 -11.90
N LYS A 164 -17.99 14.39 -11.60
CA LYS A 164 -19.10 15.34 -11.80
C LYS A 164 -18.97 16.55 -10.87
N SER A 165 -18.66 16.34 -9.58
CA SER A 165 -18.46 17.47 -8.64
C SER A 165 -17.24 18.31 -9.00
N GLY A 166 -16.13 17.71 -9.43
CA GLY A 166 -14.96 18.45 -9.89
C GLY A 166 -15.23 19.30 -11.14
N ILE A 167 -16.01 18.78 -12.09
CA ILE A 167 -16.43 19.54 -13.27
C ILE A 167 -17.37 20.68 -12.89
N ALA A 168 -18.29 20.48 -11.93
CA ALA A 168 -19.19 21.53 -11.45
C ALA A 168 -18.41 22.69 -10.81
N VAL A 169 -17.50 22.37 -9.88
CA VAL A 169 -16.63 23.40 -9.22
C VAL A 169 -15.79 24.16 -10.23
N MET A 170 -15.21 23.48 -11.23
CA MET A 170 -14.41 24.15 -12.26
C MET A 170 -15.26 25.07 -13.14
N ARG A 171 -16.52 24.69 -13.41
CA ARG A 171 -17.46 25.50 -14.20
C ARG A 171 -17.88 26.76 -13.48
N GLU A 172 -18.24 26.66 -12.18
CA GLU A 172 -18.54 27.80 -11.32
C GLU A 172 -17.36 28.78 -11.27
N ALA A 173 -16.13 28.31 -11.08
CA ALA A 173 -14.94 29.15 -11.05
C ALA A 173 -14.67 29.88 -12.38
N LEU A 174 -15.10 29.33 -13.52
CA LEU A 174 -14.97 29.98 -14.84
C LEU A 174 -16.09 31.00 -15.12
N GLU A 175 -17.25 30.87 -14.47
CA GLU A 175 -18.39 31.79 -14.60
C GLU A 175 -18.21 33.06 -13.69
N GLU A 176 -17.34 32.98 -12.67
CA GLU A 176 -17.01 34.08 -11.76
C GLU A 176 -15.83 34.96 -12.26
N THR A 177 -15.15 34.55 -13.33
CA THR A 177 -14.01 35.30 -13.97
C THR A 177 -14.44 36.01 -15.23
#